data_c5d075d1817c744591b6b7a7980cb442
#
_entry.id   c5d075d1817c744591b6b7a7980cb442
#
_cell.length_a   1.000
_cell.length_b   1.000
_cell.length_c   1.000
_cell.angle_alpha   90.00
_cell.angle_beta   90.00
_cell.angle_gamma   90.00
#
_symmetry.space_group_name_H-M   'P 1'
#
loop_
_entity.id
_entity.type
_entity.pdbx_description
1 polymer ?
#
loop_
_entity_poly.entity_id
_entity_poly.type
_entity_poly.pdbx_seq_one_letter_code
_entity_poly.pdbx_strand_id
1 'polypeptide(L)'
;MDRDQEIQQQTALRRALLANGYTPLANRDKMCVLKGWPSLAVDEYQIDVWSDQRRWRATGVRIERGLVAIDLDINDNAAIWDIIDALPNDIWELLSNAPVRLGKGAKECWFCRLAEGESSFYRLTSAGYRLPDSAPDDVVHRV
;
A
#
# COMPACT_ATOMS: atom_id res chain seq x y z
N MET A 1 2.28 -22.10 -5.82
CA MET A 1 1.63 -21.37 -6.93
C MET A 1 2.60 -21.38 -8.09
N ASP A 2 2.13 -21.77 -9.27
CA ASP A 2 2.94 -21.72 -10.48
C ASP A 2 3.22 -20.26 -10.89
N ARG A 3 4.37 -20.04 -11.54
CA ARG A 3 4.79 -18.70 -11.99
C ARG A 3 3.76 -18.02 -12.91
N ASP A 4 3.10 -18.77 -13.74
CA ASP A 4 2.11 -18.26 -14.67
C ASP A 4 0.85 -17.81 -13.94
N GLN A 5 0.43 -18.55 -12.94
CA GLN A 5 -0.67 -18.17 -12.06
C GLN A 5 -0.37 -16.88 -11.28
N GLU A 6 0.87 -16.73 -10.77
CA GLU A 6 1.30 -15.52 -10.09
C GLU A 6 1.22 -14.28 -11.02
N ILE A 7 1.72 -14.40 -12.26
CA ILE A 7 1.67 -13.33 -13.25
C ILE A 7 0.23 -12.96 -13.61
N GLN A 8 -0.63 -13.96 -13.81
CA GLN A 8 -2.04 -13.74 -14.11
C GLN A 8 -2.76 -13.03 -12.96
N GLN A 9 -2.51 -13.43 -11.72
CA GLN A 9 -3.07 -12.76 -10.54
C GLN A 9 -2.62 -11.30 -10.45
N GLN A 10 -1.32 -11.02 -10.65
CA GLN A 10 -0.80 -9.66 -10.62
C GLN A 10 -1.35 -8.82 -11.78
N THR A 11 -1.55 -9.41 -12.94
CA THR A 11 -2.15 -8.73 -14.09
C THR A 11 -3.62 -8.39 -13.83
N ALA A 12 -4.39 -9.34 -13.28
CA ALA A 12 -5.79 -9.10 -12.89
C ALA A 12 -5.90 -8.01 -11.81
N LEU A 13 -5.02 -8.04 -10.80
CA LEU A 13 -4.95 -7.00 -9.76
C LEU A 13 -4.68 -5.61 -10.36
N ARG A 14 -3.72 -5.50 -11.29
CA ARG A 14 -3.40 -4.22 -11.94
C ARG A 14 -4.59 -3.67 -12.71
N ARG A 15 -5.30 -4.51 -13.46
CA ARG A 15 -6.51 -4.12 -14.18
C ARG A 15 -7.61 -3.65 -13.22
N ALA A 16 -7.85 -4.41 -12.15
CA ALA A 16 -8.82 -4.02 -11.13
C ALA A 16 -8.47 -2.67 -10.47
N LEU A 17 -7.20 -2.44 -10.13
CA LEU A 17 -6.73 -1.17 -9.60
C LEU A 17 -6.95 -0.03 -10.61
N LEU A 18 -6.58 -0.23 -11.87
CA LEU A 18 -6.76 0.78 -12.93
C LEU A 18 -8.25 1.12 -13.11
N ALA A 19 -9.11 0.12 -13.18
CA ALA A 19 -10.57 0.30 -13.32
C ALA A 19 -11.19 1.07 -12.14
N ASN A 20 -10.58 1.00 -10.96
CA ASN A 20 -10.98 1.74 -9.77
C ASN A 20 -10.25 3.09 -9.60
N GLY A 21 -9.58 3.58 -10.65
CA GLY A 21 -8.96 4.91 -10.68
C GLY A 21 -7.65 5.02 -9.91
N TYR A 22 -7.00 3.89 -9.60
CA TYR A 22 -5.63 3.86 -9.10
C TYR A 22 -4.64 3.78 -10.25
N THR A 23 -3.40 4.17 -10.01
CA THR A 23 -2.31 3.97 -10.96
C THR A 23 -1.43 2.80 -10.49
N PRO A 24 -1.67 1.58 -11.01
CA PRO A 24 -0.86 0.43 -10.65
C PRO A 24 0.54 0.53 -11.27
N LEU A 25 1.54 0.02 -10.56
CA LEU A 25 2.92 -0.07 -11.04
C LEU A 25 3.40 -1.51 -10.95
N ALA A 26 4.05 -1.97 -12.01
CA ALA A 26 4.65 -3.30 -12.01
C ALA A 26 5.97 -3.30 -11.25
N ASN A 27 6.08 -4.13 -10.23
CA ASN A 27 7.25 -4.25 -9.37
C ASN A 27 7.87 -5.64 -9.48
N ARG A 28 9.18 -5.76 -9.21
CA ARG A 28 9.81 -7.07 -9.06
C ARG A 28 9.50 -7.66 -7.69
N ASP A 29 9.68 -6.84 -6.67
CA ASP A 29 9.42 -7.15 -5.26
C ASP A 29 8.78 -5.93 -4.60
N LYS A 30 9.36 -5.42 -3.52
CA LYS A 30 8.87 -4.24 -2.79
C LYS A 30 9.15 -2.91 -3.48
N MET A 31 10.12 -2.86 -4.40
CA MET A 31 10.55 -1.61 -5.03
C MET A 31 10.07 -1.49 -6.46
N CYS A 32 9.63 -0.30 -6.83
CA CYS A 32 9.40 0.06 -8.23
C CYS A 32 10.73 0.40 -8.88
N VAL A 33 11.11 -0.40 -9.88
CA VAL A 33 12.33 -0.21 -10.67
C VAL A 33 12.04 0.23 -12.12
N LEU A 34 10.81 0.61 -12.40
CA LEU A 34 10.40 1.13 -13.70
C LEU A 34 11.04 2.50 -13.94
N LYS A 35 11.68 2.68 -15.10
CA LYS A 35 12.21 3.98 -15.48
C LYS A 35 11.07 4.97 -15.66
N GLY A 36 11.18 6.15 -15.05
CA GLY A 36 10.18 7.22 -15.18
C GLY A 36 8.84 6.94 -14.49
N TRP A 37 8.79 5.99 -13.57
CA TRP A 37 7.56 5.59 -12.88
C TRP A 37 6.77 6.75 -12.23
N PRO A 38 7.38 7.85 -11.75
CA PRO A 38 6.60 8.94 -11.14
C PRO A 38 5.62 9.61 -12.11
N SER A 39 5.94 9.60 -13.40
CA SER A 39 5.13 10.23 -14.46
C SER A 39 4.65 9.26 -15.55
N LEU A 40 4.85 7.95 -15.35
CA LEU A 40 4.49 6.94 -16.32
C LEU A 40 2.97 6.90 -16.51
N ALA A 41 2.50 7.09 -17.74
CA ALA A 41 1.11 6.82 -18.07
C ALA A 41 0.86 5.31 -18.04
N VAL A 42 -0.19 4.88 -17.34
CA VAL A 42 -0.57 3.47 -17.23
C VAL A 42 -1.97 3.29 -17.78
N ASP A 43 -2.08 2.42 -18.75
CA ASP A 43 -3.30 1.98 -19.39
C ASP A 43 -3.33 0.45 -19.52
N GLU A 44 -4.38 -0.11 -20.08
CA GLU A 44 -4.51 -1.56 -20.30
C GLU A 44 -3.37 -2.12 -21.16
N TYR A 45 -2.95 -1.40 -22.18
CA TYR A 45 -1.85 -1.81 -23.04
C TYR A 45 -0.53 -1.93 -22.26
N GLN A 46 -0.24 -0.97 -21.39
CA GLN A 46 0.95 -1.03 -20.54
C GLN A 46 0.91 -2.23 -19.58
N ILE A 47 -0.27 -2.59 -19.08
CA ILE A 47 -0.45 -3.76 -18.23
C ILE A 47 -0.17 -5.05 -19.01
N ASP A 48 -0.63 -5.14 -20.25
CA ASP A 48 -0.35 -6.28 -21.14
C ASP A 48 1.15 -6.43 -21.43
N VAL A 49 1.84 -5.34 -21.74
CA VAL A 49 3.30 -5.32 -21.91
C VAL A 49 4.02 -5.87 -20.68
N TRP A 50 3.57 -5.52 -19.48
CA TRP A 50 4.17 -6.06 -18.25
C TRP A 50 3.85 -7.53 -18.04
N SER A 51 2.67 -7.98 -18.41
CA SER A 51 2.29 -9.39 -18.36
C SER A 51 3.21 -10.24 -19.23
N ASP A 52 3.43 -9.82 -20.46
CA ASP A 52 4.26 -10.52 -21.45
C ASP A 52 5.74 -10.60 -21.03
N GLN A 53 6.24 -9.59 -20.34
CA GLN A 53 7.63 -9.58 -19.83
C GLN A 53 7.89 -10.61 -18.73
N ARG A 54 6.88 -11.17 -18.08
CA ARG A 54 6.94 -12.26 -17.10
C ARG A 54 7.93 -12.08 -15.94
N ARG A 55 8.38 -10.86 -15.68
CA ARG A 55 9.36 -10.54 -14.62
C ARG A 55 8.75 -9.73 -13.47
N TRP A 56 7.52 -9.26 -13.65
CA TRP A 56 6.86 -8.35 -12.73
C TRP A 56 5.92 -9.11 -11.80
N ARG A 57 6.43 -9.53 -10.64
CA ARG A 57 5.75 -10.42 -9.69
C ARG A 57 4.97 -9.71 -8.60
N ALA A 58 5.11 -8.41 -8.50
CA ALA A 58 4.43 -7.61 -7.50
C ALA A 58 3.76 -6.40 -8.14
N THR A 59 2.80 -5.83 -7.47
CA THR A 59 2.09 -4.63 -7.86
C THR A 59 2.23 -3.59 -6.77
N GLY A 60 2.66 -2.38 -7.15
CA GLY A 60 2.60 -1.18 -6.34
C GLY A 60 1.44 -0.30 -6.78
N VAL A 61 1.13 0.70 -5.98
CA VAL A 61 0.20 1.77 -6.34
C VAL A 61 0.93 3.10 -6.23
N ARG A 62 0.84 3.91 -7.27
CA ARG A 62 1.41 5.27 -7.23
C ARG A 62 0.52 6.17 -6.39
N ILE A 63 1.10 6.79 -5.38
CA ILE A 63 0.41 7.75 -4.51
C ILE A 63 0.36 9.10 -5.24
N GLU A 64 -0.80 9.44 -5.75
CA GLU A 64 -1.06 10.66 -6.53
C GLU A 64 -2.53 11.07 -6.47
N ARG A 65 -2.85 12.27 -6.95
CA ARG A 65 -4.25 12.74 -7.14
C ARG A 65 -5.11 12.63 -5.88
N GLY A 66 -4.58 13.05 -4.75
CA GLY A 66 -5.29 12.98 -3.48
C GLY A 66 -5.39 11.59 -2.88
N LEU A 67 -4.69 10.59 -3.41
CA LEU A 67 -4.54 9.31 -2.74
C LEU A 67 -3.57 9.44 -1.56
N VAL A 68 -3.95 8.91 -0.41
CA VAL A 68 -3.16 8.86 0.82
C VAL A 68 -2.96 7.43 1.24
N ALA A 69 -1.75 7.08 1.63
CA ALA A 69 -1.44 5.79 2.23
C ALA A 69 -1.18 5.98 3.74
N ILE A 70 -1.93 5.27 4.56
CA ILE A 70 -1.74 5.20 6.01
C ILE A 70 -1.06 3.88 6.29
N ASP A 71 0.22 3.92 6.63
CA ASP A 71 1.07 2.73 6.78
C ASP A 71 1.38 2.46 8.25
N LEU A 72 0.79 1.42 8.82
CA LEU A 72 1.08 0.94 10.18
C LEU A 72 2.23 -0.06 10.11
N ASP A 73 3.44 0.42 10.30
CA ASP A 73 4.65 -0.41 10.37
C ASP A 73 4.86 -0.95 11.79
N ILE A 74 3.88 -1.72 12.26
CA ILE A 74 3.80 -2.29 13.60
C ILE A 74 3.79 -3.81 13.49
N ASN A 75 4.60 -4.49 14.31
CA ASN A 75 4.70 -5.95 14.28
C ASN A 75 3.83 -6.63 15.35
N ASP A 76 3.09 -5.85 16.13
CA ASP A 76 2.25 -6.34 17.22
C ASP A 76 0.77 -6.13 16.88
N ASN A 77 0.03 -7.24 16.80
CA ASN A 77 -1.41 -7.20 16.54
C ASN A 77 -2.19 -6.47 17.65
N ALA A 78 -1.81 -6.64 18.90
CA ALA A 78 -2.52 -5.99 20.02
C ALA A 78 -2.38 -4.47 19.91
N ALA A 79 -1.17 -3.97 19.64
CA ALA A 79 -0.93 -2.54 19.45
C ALA A 79 -1.69 -1.96 18.26
N ILE A 80 -1.86 -2.72 17.18
CA ILE A 80 -2.70 -2.29 16.04
C ILE A 80 -4.17 -2.18 16.47
N TRP A 81 -4.69 -3.16 17.19
CA TRP A 81 -6.07 -3.12 17.69
C TRP A 81 -6.29 -1.97 18.67
N ASP A 82 -5.33 -1.70 19.56
CA ASP A 82 -5.41 -0.55 20.47
C ASP A 82 -5.47 0.79 19.70
N ILE A 83 -4.73 0.91 18.60
CA ILE A 83 -4.78 2.09 17.73
C ILE A 83 -6.15 2.18 17.05
N ILE A 84 -6.66 1.08 16.49
CA ILE A 84 -7.95 1.02 15.82
C ILE A 84 -9.08 1.39 16.80
N ASP A 85 -9.07 0.84 18.00
CA ASP A 85 -10.08 1.09 19.03
C ASP A 85 -10.04 2.54 19.54
N ALA A 86 -8.89 3.20 19.43
CA ALA A 86 -8.73 4.61 19.78
C ALA A 86 -9.18 5.57 18.68
N LEU A 87 -9.46 5.08 17.46
CA LEU A 87 -9.92 5.94 16.36
C LEU A 87 -11.37 6.39 16.59
N PRO A 88 -11.72 7.64 16.22
CA PRO A 88 -13.11 8.04 16.11
C PRO A 88 -13.91 7.11 15.19
N ASN A 89 -15.17 6.85 15.53
CA ASN A 89 -16.02 5.90 14.78
C ASN A 89 -16.14 6.23 13.28
N ASP A 90 -16.23 7.50 12.94
CA ASP A 90 -16.30 7.98 11.55
C ASP A 90 -15.01 7.70 10.77
N ILE A 91 -13.87 7.80 11.42
CA ILE A 91 -12.57 7.44 10.84
C ILE A 91 -12.47 5.92 10.65
N TRP A 92 -12.88 5.13 11.66
CA TRP A 92 -12.89 3.69 11.53
C TRP A 92 -13.84 3.20 10.42
N GLU A 93 -15.03 3.78 10.29
CA GLU A 93 -15.96 3.45 9.20
C GLU A 93 -15.33 3.73 7.83
N LEU A 94 -14.60 4.84 7.68
CA LEU A 94 -13.86 5.15 6.46
C LEU A 94 -12.77 4.10 6.17
N LEU A 95 -11.94 3.77 7.16
CA LEU A 95 -10.81 2.86 7.00
C LEU A 95 -11.25 1.41 6.76
N SER A 96 -12.31 0.95 7.44
CA SER A 96 -12.84 -0.40 7.28
C SER A 96 -13.37 -0.69 5.87
N ASN A 97 -13.73 0.35 5.11
CA ASN A 97 -14.15 0.27 3.72
C ASN A 97 -13.02 0.58 2.71
N ALA A 98 -11.86 1.00 3.19
CA ALA A 98 -10.73 1.33 2.33
C ALA A 98 -9.98 0.07 1.85
N PRO A 99 -9.42 0.08 0.63
CA PRO A 99 -8.49 -0.97 0.21
C PRO A 99 -7.31 -1.04 1.18
N VAL A 100 -6.95 -2.24 1.59
CA VAL A 100 -5.84 -2.49 2.51
C VAL A 100 -4.80 -3.40 1.87
N ARG A 101 -3.53 -3.06 2.05
CA ARG A 101 -2.40 -3.93 1.76
C ARG A 101 -1.93 -4.56 3.07
N LEU A 102 -1.99 -5.86 3.15
CA LEU A 102 -1.44 -6.61 4.27
C LEU A 102 0.05 -6.85 4.05
N GLY A 103 0.85 -6.56 5.05
CA GLY A 103 2.28 -6.82 5.07
C GLY A 103 2.63 -8.15 5.74
N LYS A 104 3.91 -8.36 5.99
CA LYS A 104 4.37 -9.49 6.80
C LYS A 104 4.10 -9.20 8.28
N GLY A 105 3.49 -10.16 8.97
CA GLY A 105 3.06 -9.97 10.35
C GLY A 105 1.77 -9.12 10.43
N ALA A 106 1.71 -8.20 11.37
CA ALA A 106 0.55 -7.36 11.64
C ALA A 106 0.52 -6.04 10.83
N LYS A 107 1.48 -5.84 9.94
CA LYS A 107 1.62 -4.59 9.18
C LYS A 107 0.50 -4.38 8.20
N GLU A 108 -0.12 -3.21 8.25
CA GLU A 108 -1.21 -2.81 7.37
C GLU A 108 -0.95 -1.46 6.72
N CYS A 109 -1.44 -1.29 5.50
CA CYS A 109 -1.41 -0.02 4.79
C CYS A 109 -2.76 0.22 4.13
N TRP A 110 -3.52 1.20 4.61
CA TRP A 110 -4.80 1.61 4.04
C TRP A 110 -4.61 2.69 2.99
N PHE A 111 -5.40 2.61 1.92
CA PHE A 111 -5.40 3.60 0.86
C PHE A 111 -6.70 4.40 0.92
N CYS A 112 -6.59 5.68 1.23
CA CYS A 112 -7.70 6.60 1.35
C CYS A 112 -7.58 7.72 0.32
N ARG A 113 -8.70 8.38 0.02
CA ARG A 113 -8.70 9.58 -0.83
C ARG A 113 -9.02 10.79 0.04
N LEU A 114 -8.30 11.88 -0.20
CA LEU A 114 -8.66 13.18 0.33
C LEU A 114 -9.99 13.63 -0.26
N ALA A 115 -10.75 14.39 0.51
CA ALA A 115 -11.95 15.05 0.00
C ALA A 115 -11.59 16.04 -1.11
N GLU A 116 -12.55 16.33 -1.98
CA GLU A 116 -12.36 17.31 -3.03
C GLU A 116 -12.03 18.69 -2.44
N GLY A 117 -10.95 19.30 -2.94
CA GLY A 117 -10.46 20.59 -2.45
C GLY A 117 -9.47 20.51 -1.29
N GLU A 118 -9.27 19.35 -0.70
CA GLU A 118 -8.24 19.16 0.33
C GLU A 118 -6.84 19.18 -0.27
N SER A 119 -5.92 19.84 0.42
CA SER A 119 -4.53 19.89 0.02
C SER A 119 -3.81 18.60 0.37
N SER A 120 -3.07 18.04 -0.58
CA SER A 120 -2.18 16.92 -0.27
C SER A 120 -1.04 17.38 0.64
N PHE A 121 -0.69 16.54 1.61
CA PHE A 121 0.51 16.70 2.40
C PHE A 121 1.62 15.79 1.84
N TYR A 122 2.88 16.17 2.10
CA TYR A 122 4.00 15.44 1.53
C TYR A 122 4.17 14.06 2.19
N ARG A 123 4.64 14.03 3.41
CA ARG A 123 4.82 12.82 4.20
C ARG A 123 4.82 13.17 5.67
N LEU A 124 4.02 12.47 6.43
CA LEU A 124 4.04 12.52 7.88
C LEU A 124 4.55 11.18 8.39
N THR A 125 5.37 11.19 9.40
CA THR A 125 5.87 9.97 10.04
C THR A 125 5.93 10.24 11.54
N SER A 126 5.36 9.34 12.33
CA SER A 126 5.50 9.41 13.78
C SER A 126 6.95 9.19 14.21
N ALA A 127 7.30 9.61 15.42
CA ALA A 127 8.51 9.14 16.07
C ALA A 127 8.43 7.61 16.22
N GLY A 128 9.58 6.94 16.05
CA GLY A 128 9.65 5.50 16.35
C GLY A 128 9.42 5.27 17.85
N TYR A 129 8.71 4.21 18.20
CA TYR A 129 8.51 3.78 19.57
C TYR A 129 8.86 2.30 19.72
N ARG A 130 9.10 1.87 20.96
CA ARG A 130 9.33 0.46 21.32
C ARG A 130 8.27 0.04 22.31
N LEU A 131 7.89 -1.22 22.25
CA LEU A 131 7.00 -1.79 23.25
C LEU A 131 7.71 -1.79 24.63
N PRO A 132 6.96 -1.61 25.75
CA PRO A 132 7.55 -1.46 27.08
C PRO A 132 8.51 -2.60 27.48
N ASP A 133 8.20 -3.82 27.07
CA ASP A 133 8.97 -5.03 27.41
C ASP A 133 9.91 -5.49 26.29
N SER A 134 10.15 -4.65 25.28
CA SER A 134 11.02 -5.00 24.16
C SER A 134 12.51 -4.92 24.57
N ALA A 135 13.32 -5.83 24.00
CA ALA A 135 14.77 -5.78 24.18
C ALA A 135 15.36 -4.52 23.50
N PRO A 136 16.55 -4.04 23.92
CA PRO A 136 17.18 -2.84 23.35
C PRO A 136 17.36 -2.86 21.83
N ASP A 137 17.52 -4.05 21.23
CA ASP A 137 17.76 -4.25 19.80
C ASP A 137 16.49 -4.59 19.03
N ASP A 138 15.31 -4.55 19.67
CA ASP A 138 14.05 -4.84 19.02
C ASP A 138 13.66 -3.75 18.02
N VAL A 139 12.78 -4.16 17.11
CA VAL A 139 12.30 -3.32 16.00
C VAL A 139 11.63 -2.06 16.55
N VAL A 140 12.02 -0.91 16.00
CA VAL A 140 11.33 0.35 16.24
C VAL A 140 10.08 0.40 15.37
N HIS A 141 8.93 0.55 16.00
CA HIS A 141 7.64 0.70 15.32
C HIS A 141 7.39 2.15 14.90
N ARG A 142 6.67 2.36 13.81
CA ARG A 142 6.32 3.69 13.27
C ARG A 142 4.92 3.68 12.69
N VAL A 143 4.27 4.80 12.76
CA VAL A 143 2.99 5.09 12.12
C VAL A 143 3.16 6.23 11.12
#